data_b4d5e72014d19153891b6fafa722774c
#
_entry.id   b4d5e72014d19153891b6fafa722774c
#
_cell.length_a   1.000
_cell.length_b   1.000
_cell.length_c   1.000
_cell.angle_alpha   90.00
_cell.angle_beta   90.00
_cell.angle_gamma   90.00
#
_symmetry.space_group_name_H-M   'P 1'
#
loop_
_entity.id
_entity.type
_entity.pdbx_description
1 polymer ?
#
loop_
_entity_poly.entity_id
_entity_poly.type
_entity_poly.pdbx_seq_one_letter_code
_entity_poly.pdbx_strand_id
1 'polypeptide(L)'
;MYKRQLSGGESQRIRLATQVGSKLVNVLYILDEPSIGLHQRDNQRLIRSLQELRDAGNSVIVVEHDEDMMRAADFIVDVGPRAGRKGGHIMAAGTIDDILRSDSITADYLTGRRRIGIPETLRKGTGQCIVIRGARGNNLKNVTAEFPLGKFICVTGVSGSGKSTLVNETLRPILSKELYRSFGPVSYTHLRAHET
;
A
#
# COMPACT_ATOMS: atom_id res chain seq x y z
N MET A 1 -27.84 6.56 1.55
CA MET A 1 -26.75 7.10 2.39
C MET A 1 -25.77 5.97 2.64
N TYR A 2 -24.71 5.83 1.83
CA TYR A 2 -23.71 4.78 2.00
C TYR A 2 -22.87 5.15 3.23
N LYS A 3 -22.97 4.38 4.30
CA LYS A 3 -22.00 4.42 5.41
C LYS A 3 -20.66 3.99 4.83
N ARG A 4 -19.74 4.94 4.62
CA ARG A 4 -18.33 4.62 4.40
C ARG A 4 -17.81 4.00 5.69
N GLN A 5 -17.75 2.69 5.75
CA GLN A 5 -17.03 2.00 6.80
C GLN A 5 -15.55 2.27 6.58
N LEU A 6 -14.87 2.76 7.60
CA LEU A 6 -13.40 2.88 7.60
C LEU A 6 -12.80 1.49 7.38
N SER A 7 -11.79 1.40 6.55
CA SER A 7 -10.99 0.17 6.45
C SER A 7 -10.33 -0.12 7.80
N GLY A 8 -10.02 -1.39 8.10
CA GLY A 8 -9.37 -1.77 9.35
C GLY A 8 -8.12 -0.93 9.63
N GLY A 9 -7.30 -0.71 8.61
CA GLY A 9 -6.10 0.14 8.71
C GLY A 9 -6.39 1.62 8.99
N GLU A 10 -7.46 2.19 8.43
CA GLU A 10 -7.86 3.58 8.74
C GLU A 10 -8.33 3.73 10.19
N SER A 11 -9.12 2.77 10.70
CA SER A 11 -9.55 2.74 12.10
C SER A 11 -8.37 2.62 13.06
N GLN A 12 -7.39 1.79 12.73
CA GLN A 12 -6.18 1.59 13.53
C GLN A 12 -5.32 2.86 13.58
N ARG A 13 -5.17 3.55 12.45
CA ARG A 13 -4.44 4.83 12.38
C ARG A 13 -5.12 5.97 13.15
N ILE A 14 -6.46 6.05 13.12
CA ILE A 14 -7.19 7.02 13.93
C ILE A 14 -6.97 6.76 15.42
N ARG A 15 -7.00 5.49 15.84
CA ARG A 15 -6.69 5.10 17.23
C ARG A 15 -5.25 5.47 17.59
N LEU A 16 -4.29 5.20 16.72
CA LEU A 16 -2.89 5.56 16.93
C LEU A 16 -2.73 7.09 17.10
N ALA A 17 -3.33 7.89 16.23
CA ALA A 17 -3.28 9.36 16.32
C ALA A 17 -3.88 9.91 17.62
N THR A 18 -4.96 9.30 18.12
CA THR A 18 -5.55 9.65 19.43
C THR A 18 -4.65 9.22 20.59
N GLN A 19 -3.94 8.11 20.48
CA GLN A 19 -3.06 7.58 21.52
C GLN A 19 -1.74 8.37 21.62
N VAL A 20 -1.17 8.82 20.51
CA VAL A 20 0.00 9.74 20.52
C VAL A 20 -0.32 11.02 21.30
N GLY A 21 -1.57 11.51 21.23
CA GLY A 21 -2.02 12.69 22.02
C GLY A 21 -2.34 12.42 23.48
N SER A 22 -2.41 11.17 23.95
CA SER A 22 -2.95 10.80 25.26
C SER A 22 -1.97 10.92 26.44
N LYS A 23 -0.69 11.22 26.20
CA LYS A 23 0.37 11.30 27.23
C LYS A 23 0.48 10.07 28.17
N LEU A 24 0.00 8.90 27.71
CA LEU A 24 0.17 7.65 28.44
C LEU A 24 1.64 7.22 28.38
N VAL A 25 2.14 6.74 29.51
CA VAL A 25 3.50 6.20 29.66
C VAL A 25 3.44 4.77 30.21
N ASN A 26 4.49 3.98 30.00
CA ASN A 26 4.58 2.59 30.43
C ASN A 26 3.47 1.68 29.81
N VAL A 27 3.04 1.98 28.61
CA VAL A 27 2.08 1.18 27.84
C VAL A 27 2.80 0.34 26.80
N LEU A 28 2.34 -0.89 26.59
CA LEU A 28 2.76 -1.73 25.48
C LEU A 28 1.74 -1.60 24.35
N TYR A 29 2.19 -1.05 23.21
CA TYR A 29 1.43 -0.99 21.97
C TYR A 29 1.78 -2.19 21.08
N ILE A 30 0.79 -2.88 20.58
CA ILE A 30 0.96 -3.97 19.59
C ILE A 30 0.15 -3.63 18.35
N LEU A 31 0.83 -3.53 17.23
CA LEU A 31 0.28 -3.11 15.93
C LEU A 31 0.58 -4.18 14.88
N ASP A 32 -0.46 -4.57 14.14
CA ASP A 32 -0.37 -5.55 13.06
C ASP A 32 -0.54 -4.85 11.72
N GLU A 33 0.50 -4.88 10.87
CA GLU A 33 0.57 -4.25 9.54
C GLU A 33 0.01 -2.81 9.49
N PRO A 34 0.44 -1.88 10.35
CA PRO A 34 -0.13 -0.53 10.38
C PRO A 34 0.18 0.28 9.12
N SER A 35 1.18 -0.10 8.32
CA SER A 35 1.54 0.55 7.05
C SER A 35 0.62 0.17 5.89
N ILE A 36 -0.23 -0.84 6.04
CA ILE A 36 -1.05 -1.37 4.93
C ILE A 36 -1.89 -0.28 4.25
N GLY A 37 -1.76 -0.18 2.95
CA GLY A 37 -2.49 0.80 2.13
C GLY A 37 -1.99 2.25 2.27
N LEU A 38 -0.89 2.50 2.97
CA LEU A 38 -0.24 3.80 3.01
C LEU A 38 0.61 4.04 1.75
N HIS A 39 0.68 5.31 1.36
CA HIS A 39 1.70 5.77 0.44
C HIS A 39 3.02 5.94 1.18
N GLN A 40 4.17 5.74 0.51
CA GLN A 40 5.50 5.83 1.12
C GLN A 40 5.72 7.13 1.93
N ARG A 41 5.20 8.26 1.46
CA ARG A 41 5.25 9.55 2.20
C ARG A 41 4.51 9.48 3.56
N ASP A 42 3.39 8.76 3.60
CA ASP A 42 2.57 8.65 4.82
C ASP A 42 3.17 7.61 5.77
N ASN A 43 3.90 6.62 5.23
CA ASN A 43 4.65 5.63 6.00
C ASN A 43 5.70 6.30 6.91
N GLN A 44 6.44 7.28 6.40
CA GLN A 44 7.40 8.03 7.23
C GLN A 44 6.76 8.81 8.38
N ARG A 45 5.51 9.30 8.19
CA ARG A 45 4.78 9.93 9.29
C ARG A 45 4.37 8.92 10.34
N LEU A 46 3.94 7.74 9.92
CA LEU A 46 3.63 6.63 10.82
C LEU A 46 4.84 6.25 11.65
N ILE A 47 6.01 6.05 11.01
CA ILE A 47 7.27 5.73 11.69
C ILE A 47 7.59 6.77 12.77
N ARG A 48 7.51 8.07 12.44
CA ARG A 48 7.74 9.14 13.44
C ARG A 48 6.79 9.06 14.61
N SER A 49 5.49 8.83 14.36
CA SER A 49 4.50 8.70 15.43
C SER A 49 4.79 7.50 16.35
N LEU A 50 5.28 6.39 15.80
CA LEU A 50 5.69 5.22 16.59
C LEU A 50 6.93 5.52 17.42
N GLN A 51 7.90 6.23 16.86
CA GLN A 51 9.09 6.68 17.59
C GLN A 51 8.73 7.66 18.71
N GLU A 52 7.81 8.61 18.47
CA GLU A 52 7.29 9.53 19.49
C GLU A 52 6.63 8.78 20.65
N LEU A 53 5.84 7.72 20.38
CA LEU A 53 5.25 6.87 21.41
C LEU A 53 6.33 6.16 22.23
N ARG A 54 7.36 5.60 21.60
CA ARG A 54 8.49 4.98 22.27
C ARG A 54 9.23 5.99 23.16
N ASP A 55 9.57 7.15 22.61
CA ASP A 55 10.33 8.20 23.28
C ASP A 55 9.56 8.81 24.47
N ALA A 56 8.23 8.71 24.45
CA ALA A 56 7.37 9.05 25.58
C ALA A 56 7.42 8.00 26.73
N GLY A 57 8.24 6.97 26.64
CA GLY A 57 8.41 5.94 27.68
C GLY A 57 7.49 4.72 27.50
N ASN A 58 7.05 4.46 26.29
CA ASN A 58 6.24 3.28 25.95
C ASN A 58 7.05 2.21 25.24
N SER A 59 6.53 0.99 25.18
CA SER A 59 7.02 -0.08 24.32
C SER A 59 6.10 -0.23 23.11
N VAL A 60 6.69 -0.40 21.92
CA VAL A 60 5.93 -0.55 20.67
C VAL A 60 6.41 -1.81 19.97
N ILE A 61 5.50 -2.75 19.74
CA ILE A 61 5.72 -3.96 18.94
C ILE A 61 4.92 -3.80 17.64
N VAL A 62 5.59 -3.95 16.51
CA VAL A 62 4.98 -3.83 15.19
C VAL A 62 5.23 -5.11 14.40
N VAL A 63 4.19 -5.72 13.87
CA VAL A 63 4.32 -6.79 12.89
C VAL A 63 4.32 -6.12 11.52
N GLU A 64 5.44 -6.19 10.81
CA GLU A 64 5.63 -5.47 9.56
C GLU A 64 6.60 -6.18 8.60
N HIS A 65 6.48 -5.83 7.32
CA HIS A 65 7.34 -6.31 6.23
C HIS A 65 7.88 -5.15 5.38
N ASP A 66 7.60 -3.92 5.77
CA ASP A 66 8.09 -2.70 5.11
C ASP A 66 9.55 -2.43 5.49
N GLU A 67 10.40 -2.18 4.48
CA GLU A 67 11.85 -1.95 4.68
C GLU A 67 12.12 -0.71 5.53
N ASP A 68 11.42 0.41 5.29
CA ASP A 68 11.63 1.66 6.04
C ASP A 68 11.28 1.47 7.52
N MET A 69 10.21 0.70 7.81
CA MET A 69 9.81 0.37 9.17
C MET A 69 10.85 -0.51 9.86
N MET A 70 11.34 -1.55 9.18
CA MET A 70 12.40 -2.41 9.72
C MET A 70 13.68 -1.62 10.03
N ARG A 71 14.09 -0.72 9.12
CA ARG A 71 15.29 0.11 9.33
C ARG A 71 15.14 1.14 10.45
N ALA A 72 13.92 1.53 10.78
CA ALA A 72 13.62 2.48 11.85
C ALA A 72 13.45 1.82 13.22
N ALA A 73 13.36 0.50 13.29
CA ALA A 73 13.19 -0.25 14.52
C ALA A 73 14.51 -0.35 15.32
N ASP A 74 14.41 -0.29 16.64
CA ASP A 74 15.55 -0.47 17.54
C ASP A 74 15.97 -1.94 17.65
N PHE A 75 15.00 -2.86 17.52
CA PHE A 75 15.19 -4.29 17.61
C PHE A 75 14.25 -5.02 16.65
N ILE A 76 14.74 -6.02 15.94
CA ILE A 76 14.02 -6.80 14.95
C ILE A 76 14.07 -8.27 15.35
N VAL A 77 12.94 -8.95 15.17
CA VAL A 77 12.83 -10.41 15.28
C VAL A 77 12.35 -10.94 13.94
N ASP A 78 13.23 -11.63 13.22
CA ASP A 78 12.92 -12.22 11.90
C ASP A 78 12.42 -13.66 12.06
N VAL A 79 11.20 -13.91 11.60
CA VAL A 79 10.52 -15.20 11.76
C VAL A 79 10.38 -15.87 10.40
N GLY A 80 10.87 -17.11 10.30
CA GLY A 80 10.86 -17.84 9.03
C GLY A 80 11.12 -19.34 9.22
N PRO A 81 11.82 -20.01 8.25
CA PRO A 81 12.24 -19.49 6.93
C PRO A 81 11.10 -19.45 5.89
N ARG A 82 9.96 -20.08 6.17
CA ARG A 82 8.80 -20.20 5.27
C ARG A 82 7.50 -20.06 6.05
N ALA A 83 6.37 -20.08 5.34
CA ALA A 83 5.04 -20.05 5.94
C ALA A 83 4.55 -21.44 6.41
N GLY A 84 3.55 -21.45 7.30
CA GLY A 84 2.88 -22.65 7.81
C GLY A 84 3.84 -23.59 8.56
N ARG A 85 3.69 -24.90 8.33
CA ARG A 85 4.48 -25.95 9.03
C ARG A 85 6.00 -25.84 8.83
N LYS A 86 6.47 -25.11 7.82
CA LYS A 86 7.90 -24.92 7.52
C LYS A 86 8.42 -23.58 8.02
N GLY A 87 7.63 -22.84 8.76
CA GLY A 87 7.97 -21.57 9.39
C GLY A 87 8.00 -21.67 10.91
N GLY A 88 7.89 -20.53 11.58
CA GLY A 88 7.78 -20.42 13.04
C GLY A 88 9.11 -20.53 13.79
N HIS A 89 10.25 -20.40 13.09
CA HIS A 89 11.57 -20.35 13.70
C HIS A 89 12.07 -18.89 13.70
N ILE A 90 12.80 -18.52 14.74
CA ILE A 90 13.54 -17.24 14.75
C ILE A 90 14.79 -17.45 13.89
N MET A 91 14.86 -16.72 12.77
CA MET A 91 15.97 -16.78 11.84
C MET A 91 17.10 -15.84 12.25
N ALA A 92 16.74 -14.66 12.76
CA ALA A 92 17.66 -13.67 13.29
C ALA A 92 16.92 -12.78 14.30
N ALA A 93 17.65 -12.22 15.28
CA ALA A 93 17.11 -11.23 16.20
C ALA A 93 18.23 -10.29 16.63
N GLY A 94 17.92 -9.00 16.70
CA GLY A 94 18.89 -7.96 17.09
C GLY A 94 18.61 -6.63 16.43
N THR A 95 19.62 -5.80 16.33
CA THR A 95 19.58 -4.53 15.60
C THR A 95 19.50 -4.76 14.08
N ILE A 96 19.24 -3.71 13.31
CA ILE A 96 19.26 -3.81 11.85
C ILE A 96 20.60 -4.36 11.33
N ASP A 97 21.73 -3.98 11.94
CA ASP A 97 23.04 -4.46 11.55
C ASP A 97 23.23 -5.97 11.81
N ASP A 98 22.64 -6.49 12.88
CA ASP A 98 22.64 -7.93 13.18
C ASP A 98 21.81 -8.70 12.14
N ILE A 99 20.65 -8.17 11.75
CA ILE A 99 19.84 -8.75 10.68
C ILE A 99 20.59 -8.75 9.35
N LEU A 100 21.21 -7.65 8.96
CA LEU A 100 21.92 -7.53 7.67
C LEU A 100 23.10 -8.51 7.55
N ARG A 101 23.72 -8.90 8.68
CA ARG A 101 24.80 -9.91 8.73
C ARG A 101 24.28 -11.34 8.76
N SER A 102 23.01 -11.57 8.97
CA SER A 102 22.42 -12.90 9.05
C SER A 102 22.27 -13.56 7.67
N ASP A 103 22.03 -14.88 7.70
CA ASP A 103 21.73 -15.68 6.47
C ASP A 103 20.22 -15.80 6.24
N SER A 104 19.42 -14.85 6.74
CA SER A 104 17.99 -14.87 6.55
C SER A 104 17.56 -14.36 5.17
N ILE A 105 16.40 -14.80 4.71
CA ILE A 105 15.81 -14.30 3.45
C ILE A 105 15.55 -12.79 3.54
N THR A 106 15.16 -12.30 4.69
CA THR A 106 14.97 -10.87 4.97
C THR A 106 16.26 -10.10 4.77
N ALA A 107 17.38 -10.59 5.31
CA ALA A 107 18.70 -10.01 5.10
C ALA A 107 19.11 -10.00 3.62
N ASP A 108 18.80 -11.04 2.88
CA ASP A 108 19.10 -11.11 1.45
C ASP A 108 18.41 -9.98 0.65
N TYR A 109 17.15 -9.70 0.96
CA TYR A 109 16.42 -8.61 0.31
C TYR A 109 16.91 -7.23 0.78
N LEU A 110 17.10 -7.03 2.06
CA LEU A 110 17.55 -5.75 2.63
C LEU A 110 18.97 -5.35 2.18
N THR A 111 19.85 -6.33 1.96
CA THR A 111 21.21 -6.11 1.45
C THR A 111 21.26 -6.05 -0.08
N GLY A 112 20.18 -6.43 -0.77
CA GLY A 112 20.13 -6.55 -2.22
C GLY A 112 20.88 -7.78 -2.78
N ARG A 113 21.33 -8.72 -1.94
CA ARG A 113 21.82 -10.03 -2.38
C ARG A 113 20.76 -10.77 -3.19
N ARG A 114 19.50 -10.60 -2.82
CA ARG A 114 18.34 -11.09 -3.54
C ARG A 114 17.50 -9.91 -4.03
N ARG A 115 17.13 -9.94 -5.31
CA ARG A 115 16.31 -8.89 -5.94
C ARG A 115 15.27 -9.51 -6.84
N ILE A 116 14.10 -8.86 -6.93
CA ILE A 116 13.13 -9.13 -7.98
C ILE A 116 13.62 -8.42 -9.24
N GLY A 117 14.04 -9.19 -10.24
CA GLY A 117 14.59 -8.63 -11.49
C GLY A 117 13.53 -7.80 -12.23
N ILE A 118 13.93 -6.61 -12.68
CA ILE A 118 13.13 -5.83 -13.62
C ILE A 118 13.40 -6.41 -15.01
N PRO A 119 12.38 -6.77 -15.81
CA PRO A 119 12.59 -7.27 -17.16
C PRO A 119 13.34 -6.26 -18.03
N GLU A 120 14.37 -6.70 -18.76
CA GLU A 120 15.13 -5.84 -19.68
C GLU A 120 14.25 -5.28 -20.79
N THR A 121 13.23 -6.04 -21.20
CA THR A 121 12.26 -5.61 -22.21
C THR A 121 10.85 -5.57 -21.62
N LEU A 122 10.22 -4.41 -21.71
CA LEU A 122 8.84 -4.25 -21.31
C LEU A 122 7.89 -4.78 -22.40
N ARG A 123 6.74 -5.33 -21.99
CA ARG A 123 5.71 -5.79 -22.92
C ARG A 123 5.23 -4.64 -23.81
N LYS A 124 5.18 -4.88 -25.12
CA LYS A 124 4.67 -3.89 -26.08
C LYS A 124 3.15 -3.67 -25.94
N GLY A 125 2.42 -4.66 -25.40
CA GLY A 125 0.95 -4.67 -25.34
C GLY A 125 0.35 -5.06 -26.69
N THR A 126 -0.97 -4.84 -26.84
CA THR A 126 -1.70 -5.16 -28.09
C THR A 126 -1.71 -4.02 -29.10
N GLY A 127 -1.21 -2.83 -28.74
CA GLY A 127 -1.37 -1.60 -29.51
C GLY A 127 -2.71 -0.90 -29.26
N GLN A 128 -3.69 -1.57 -28.67
CA GLN A 128 -4.99 -1.00 -28.33
C GLN A 128 -4.95 -0.32 -26.95
N CYS A 129 -5.83 0.66 -26.75
CA CYS A 129 -5.88 1.46 -25.53
C CYS A 129 -7.34 1.78 -25.17
N ILE A 130 -7.64 1.73 -23.86
CA ILE A 130 -8.88 2.30 -23.34
C ILE A 130 -8.57 3.72 -22.90
N VAL A 131 -9.33 4.69 -23.42
CA VAL A 131 -9.15 6.11 -23.09
C VAL A 131 -10.38 6.61 -22.35
N ILE A 132 -10.18 7.10 -21.13
CA ILE A 132 -11.19 7.88 -20.40
C ILE A 132 -10.90 9.35 -20.67
N ARG A 133 -11.94 10.11 -21.06
CA ARG A 133 -11.83 11.55 -21.27
C ARG A 133 -12.81 12.29 -20.38
N GLY A 134 -12.34 13.35 -19.74
CA GLY A 134 -13.19 14.24 -19.00
C GLY A 134 -13.72 13.71 -17.67
N ALA A 135 -12.97 12.80 -17.00
CA ALA A 135 -13.38 12.28 -15.70
C ALA A 135 -13.44 13.40 -14.64
N ARG A 136 -14.61 13.54 -13.99
CA ARG A 136 -14.89 14.62 -13.02
C ARG A 136 -15.49 14.12 -11.71
N GLY A 137 -15.45 12.79 -11.46
CA GLY A 137 -15.96 12.22 -10.20
C GLY A 137 -15.15 12.69 -8.99
N ASN A 138 -15.83 13.01 -7.89
CA ASN A 138 -15.23 13.47 -6.63
C ASN A 138 -14.20 14.59 -6.84
N ASN A 139 -12.91 14.31 -6.59
CA ASN A 139 -11.81 15.27 -6.72
C ASN A 139 -11.12 15.28 -8.09
N LEU A 140 -11.60 14.49 -9.06
CA LEU A 140 -11.03 14.46 -10.41
C LEU A 140 -11.35 15.75 -11.17
N LYS A 141 -10.31 16.37 -11.74
CA LYS A 141 -10.42 17.67 -12.41
C LYS A 141 -10.32 17.51 -13.94
N ASN A 142 -11.39 16.98 -14.55
CA ASN A 142 -11.46 16.79 -15.99
C ASN A 142 -10.30 15.94 -16.55
N VAL A 143 -10.02 14.82 -15.85
CA VAL A 143 -8.85 13.99 -16.14
C VAL A 143 -9.06 13.18 -17.40
N THR A 144 -8.04 13.16 -18.26
CA THR A 144 -7.92 12.19 -19.36
C THR A 144 -6.87 11.15 -18.95
N ALA A 145 -7.20 9.87 -19.07
CA ALA A 145 -6.30 8.77 -18.72
C ALA A 145 -6.38 7.67 -19.80
N GLU A 146 -5.22 7.10 -20.14
CA GLU A 146 -5.07 6.04 -21.13
C GLU A 146 -4.58 4.76 -20.45
N PHE A 147 -5.23 3.65 -20.79
CA PHE A 147 -4.95 2.32 -20.26
C PHE A 147 -4.59 1.38 -21.41
N PRO A 148 -3.30 1.22 -21.76
CA PRO A 148 -2.85 0.34 -22.84
C PRO A 148 -3.21 -1.12 -22.56
N LEU A 149 -3.84 -1.81 -23.50
CA LEU A 149 -4.25 -3.21 -23.33
C LEU A 149 -3.07 -4.18 -23.48
N GLY A 150 -3.19 -5.35 -22.85
CA GLY A 150 -2.13 -6.37 -22.82
C GLY A 150 -0.92 -6.01 -21.98
N LYS A 151 -1.04 -5.01 -21.07
CA LYS A 151 0.00 -4.59 -20.11
C LYS A 151 -0.48 -4.71 -18.68
N PHE A 152 0.47 -4.84 -17.77
CA PHE A 152 0.23 -4.63 -16.35
C PHE A 152 0.30 -3.12 -16.07
N ILE A 153 -0.80 -2.53 -15.64
CA ILE A 153 -0.93 -1.09 -15.43
C ILE A 153 -1.03 -0.81 -13.94
N CYS A 154 -0.18 0.07 -13.44
CA CYS A 154 -0.21 0.53 -12.06
C CYS A 154 -0.77 1.95 -11.99
N VAL A 155 -1.82 2.17 -11.18
CA VAL A 155 -2.37 3.49 -10.87
C VAL A 155 -1.91 3.86 -9.46
N THR A 156 -1.02 4.83 -9.36
CA THR A 156 -0.35 5.21 -8.11
C THR A 156 -0.63 6.66 -7.71
N GLY A 157 -0.31 7.02 -6.49
CA GLY A 157 -0.47 8.36 -5.92
C GLY A 157 -0.85 8.31 -4.44
N VAL A 158 -0.77 9.43 -3.74
CA VAL A 158 -1.09 9.55 -2.30
C VAL A 158 -2.53 9.11 -1.98
N SER A 159 -2.79 8.78 -0.71
CA SER A 159 -4.15 8.47 -0.26
C SER A 159 -5.08 9.65 -0.52
N GLY A 160 -6.31 9.37 -0.99
CA GLY A 160 -7.28 10.42 -1.35
C GLY A 160 -7.02 11.15 -2.67
N SER A 161 -5.99 10.78 -3.46
CA SER A 161 -5.69 11.47 -4.73
C SER A 161 -6.70 11.23 -5.86
N GLY A 162 -7.66 10.31 -5.69
CA GLY A 162 -8.68 10.00 -6.69
C GLY A 162 -8.45 8.72 -7.47
N LYS A 163 -7.47 7.87 -7.10
CA LYS A 163 -7.19 6.59 -7.78
C LYS A 163 -8.42 5.69 -7.87
N SER A 164 -9.07 5.45 -6.72
CA SER A 164 -10.29 4.63 -6.65
C SER A 164 -11.44 5.26 -7.42
N THR A 165 -11.55 6.58 -7.40
CA THR A 165 -12.56 7.30 -8.18
C THR A 165 -12.33 7.11 -9.68
N LEU A 166 -11.08 7.20 -10.14
CA LEU A 166 -10.75 7.00 -11.55
C LEU A 166 -11.02 5.55 -12.00
N VAL A 167 -10.58 4.56 -11.21
CA VAL A 167 -10.65 3.15 -11.62
C VAL A 167 -11.99 2.52 -11.26
N ASN A 168 -12.37 2.55 -9.96
CA ASN A 168 -13.53 1.80 -9.47
C ASN A 168 -14.86 2.53 -9.70
N GLU A 169 -14.86 3.86 -9.59
CA GLU A 169 -16.08 4.66 -9.68
C GLU A 169 -16.31 5.26 -11.10
N THR A 170 -15.27 5.29 -11.95
CA THR A 170 -15.37 5.81 -13.32
C THR A 170 -15.13 4.70 -14.35
N LEU A 171 -13.92 4.16 -14.46
CA LEU A 171 -13.56 3.18 -15.50
C LEU A 171 -14.42 1.91 -15.43
N ARG A 172 -14.48 1.28 -14.26
CA ARG A 172 -15.19 0.02 -14.08
C ARG A 172 -16.68 0.10 -14.40
N PRO A 173 -17.47 1.08 -13.91
CA PRO A 173 -18.88 1.19 -14.25
C PRO A 173 -19.12 1.42 -15.75
N ILE A 174 -18.27 2.23 -16.39
CA ILE A 174 -18.39 2.49 -17.83
C ILE A 174 -18.15 1.21 -18.63
N LEU A 175 -17.07 0.48 -18.34
CA LEU A 175 -16.78 -0.80 -18.99
C LEU A 175 -17.88 -1.84 -18.74
N SER A 176 -18.41 -1.90 -17.50
CA SER A 176 -19.50 -2.82 -17.17
C SER A 176 -20.76 -2.51 -17.98
N LYS A 177 -21.08 -1.24 -18.20
CA LYS A 177 -22.21 -0.81 -19.01
C LYS A 177 -22.01 -1.18 -20.49
N GLU A 178 -20.84 -0.89 -21.04
CA GLU A 178 -20.52 -1.17 -22.45
C GLU A 178 -20.45 -2.68 -22.76
N LEU A 179 -19.75 -3.44 -21.90
CA LEU A 179 -19.46 -4.85 -22.15
C LEU A 179 -20.61 -5.79 -21.70
N TYR A 180 -21.28 -5.47 -20.60
CA TYR A 180 -22.28 -6.37 -20.00
C TYR A 180 -23.69 -5.78 -19.96
N ARG A 181 -23.95 -4.61 -20.57
CA ARG A 181 -25.23 -3.90 -20.53
C ARG A 181 -25.80 -3.75 -19.11
N SER A 182 -24.92 -3.65 -18.11
CA SER A 182 -25.33 -3.55 -16.70
C SER A 182 -25.92 -2.17 -16.40
N PHE A 183 -27.05 -2.14 -15.68
CA PHE A 183 -27.69 -0.90 -15.23
C PHE A 183 -27.03 -0.44 -13.91
N GLY A 184 -26.27 0.65 -13.95
CA GLY A 184 -25.70 1.30 -12.78
C GLY A 184 -25.54 2.80 -13.03
N PRO A 185 -25.56 3.66 -11.96
CA PRO A 185 -25.34 5.10 -12.11
C PRO A 185 -23.92 5.35 -12.62
N VAL A 186 -23.79 6.01 -13.76
CA VAL A 186 -22.51 6.43 -14.34
C VAL A 186 -22.41 7.94 -14.16
N SER A 187 -21.40 8.41 -13.44
CA SER A 187 -21.02 9.81 -13.49
C SER A 187 -20.43 10.14 -14.86
N TYR A 188 -20.96 11.16 -15.50
CA TYR A 188 -20.73 11.57 -16.88
C TYR A 188 -19.29 11.43 -17.36
N THR A 189 -19.08 10.56 -18.38
CA THR A 189 -17.82 10.43 -19.09
C THR A 189 -18.04 9.79 -20.45
N HIS A 190 -17.40 10.30 -21.50
CA HIS A 190 -17.40 9.69 -22.84
C HIS A 190 -16.22 8.72 -22.93
N LEU A 191 -16.52 7.44 -23.19
CA LEU A 191 -15.53 6.45 -23.64
C LEU A 191 -15.42 6.50 -25.14
N ARG A 192 -14.19 6.51 -25.65
CA ARG A 192 -13.90 6.12 -27.04
C ARG A 192 -12.82 5.04 -27.00
N ALA A 193 -13.13 3.86 -27.54
CA ALA A 193 -12.12 2.91 -27.93
C ALA A 193 -11.53 3.42 -29.26
N HIS A 194 -10.23 3.67 -29.33
CA HIS A 194 -9.54 3.89 -30.59
C HIS A 194 -8.90 2.58 -31.00
N GLU A 195 -9.41 2.02 -32.10
CA GLU A 195 -8.67 1.09 -32.96
C GLU A 195 -7.78 1.96 -33.86
N THR A 196 -6.47 1.79 -33.75
CA THR A 196 -5.49 2.27 -34.75
C THR A 196 -4.93 1.09 -35.49
#